data_63115b5037b8f198028c1d32b0cdee85
#
_entry.id   63115b5037b8f198028c1d32b0cdee85
#
_cell.length_a   1.000
_cell.length_b   1.000
_cell.length_c   1.000
_cell.angle_alpha   90.00
_cell.angle_beta   90.00
_cell.angle_gamma   90.00
#
_symmetry.space_group_name_H-M   'P 1'
#
loop_
_entity.id
_entity.type
_entity.pdbx_description
1 polymer ?
#
loop_
_entity_poly.entity_id
_entity_poly.type
_entity_poly.pdbx_seq_one_letter_code
_entity_poly.pdbx_strand_id
1 'polypeptide(L)'
;MTRLHLRILLGICLLLSIVFAAWGWLRPYDWHPDPAASGKIIAAEVIEDHSRYWLTVHVKLLPGQEHDLQKPVRLHAGNGIPLEPADTTMAGEKGEGLTDLWFKFWLEGNELSGPISLQIDDAKLLVKSNAGLPKIKAGGTKIYTTSSW
;
A
#
# COMPACT_ATOMS: atom_id res chain seq x y z
N MET A 1 23.23 -41.18 8.34
CA MET A 1 23.09 -40.12 7.33
C MET A 1 24.44 -39.90 6.66
N THR A 2 24.53 -40.06 5.36
CA THR A 2 25.78 -39.80 4.65
C THR A 2 25.98 -38.24 4.51
N ARG A 3 27.21 -37.79 4.41
CA ARG A 3 27.55 -36.36 4.25
C ARG A 3 26.84 -35.73 3.03
N LEU A 4 26.52 -36.52 2.01
CA LEU A 4 25.79 -36.10 0.83
C LEU A 4 24.32 -35.79 1.17
N HIS A 5 23.64 -36.63 1.92
CA HIS A 5 22.24 -36.43 2.32
C HIS A 5 22.09 -35.15 3.19
N LEU A 6 23.06 -34.91 4.09
CA LEU A 6 23.07 -33.70 4.90
C LEU A 6 23.21 -32.43 4.07
N ARG A 7 24.10 -32.45 3.04
CA ARG A 7 24.27 -31.30 2.13
C ARG A 7 23.02 -31.04 1.30
N ILE A 8 22.36 -32.07 0.81
CA ILE A 8 21.10 -31.96 0.06
C ILE A 8 19.99 -31.38 0.97
N LEU A 9 19.86 -31.88 2.20
CA LEU A 9 18.89 -31.38 3.16
C LEU A 9 19.09 -29.88 3.47
N LEU A 10 20.34 -29.47 3.74
CA LEU A 10 20.68 -28.08 3.99
C LEU A 10 20.40 -27.18 2.77
N GLY A 11 20.67 -27.67 1.56
CA GLY A 11 20.33 -26.97 0.33
C GLY A 11 18.84 -26.76 0.15
N ILE A 12 18.04 -27.77 0.44
CA ILE A 12 16.57 -27.67 0.39
C ILE A 12 16.04 -26.69 1.43
N CYS A 13 16.54 -26.75 2.67
CA CYS A 13 16.15 -25.81 3.73
C CYS A 13 16.50 -24.35 3.38
N LEU A 14 17.67 -24.12 2.80
CA LEU A 14 18.09 -22.81 2.36
C LEU A 14 17.17 -22.28 1.24
N LEU A 15 16.87 -23.12 0.26
CA LEU A 15 16.00 -22.75 -0.86
C LEU A 15 14.58 -22.42 -0.38
N LEU A 16 14.02 -23.22 0.52
CA LEU A 16 12.71 -22.96 1.14
C LEU A 16 12.72 -21.65 1.94
N SER A 17 13.79 -21.37 2.66
CA SER A 17 13.93 -20.12 3.42
C SER A 17 13.98 -18.89 2.50
N ILE A 18 14.68 -18.98 1.38
CA ILE A 18 14.75 -17.90 0.38
C ILE A 18 13.37 -17.66 -0.24
N VAL A 19 12.67 -18.73 -0.65
CA VAL A 19 11.33 -18.64 -1.22
C VAL A 19 10.35 -18.02 -0.22
N PHE A 20 10.40 -18.46 1.04
CA PHE A 20 9.53 -17.93 2.10
C PHE A 20 9.82 -16.44 2.40
N ALA A 21 11.09 -16.06 2.45
CA ALA A 21 11.48 -14.66 2.64
C ALA A 21 11.03 -13.79 1.46
N ALA A 22 11.29 -14.23 0.22
CA ALA A 22 10.85 -13.53 -0.97
C ALA A 22 9.33 -13.37 -1.00
N TRP A 23 8.58 -14.43 -0.66
CA TRP A 23 7.13 -14.40 -0.60
C TRP A 23 6.60 -13.42 0.46
N GLY A 24 7.22 -13.35 1.63
CA GLY A 24 6.84 -12.40 2.68
C GLY A 24 7.11 -10.94 2.33
N TRP A 25 8.18 -10.67 1.58
CA TRP A 25 8.62 -9.31 1.23
C TRP A 25 7.99 -8.74 -0.05
N LEU A 26 7.62 -9.62 -0.99
CA LEU A 26 7.12 -9.22 -2.32
C LEU A 26 5.60 -9.34 -2.45
N ARG A 27 4.86 -9.40 -1.34
CA ARG A 27 3.40 -9.45 -1.40
C ARG A 27 2.84 -8.19 -2.05
N PRO A 28 2.11 -8.32 -3.17
CA PRO A 28 1.44 -7.17 -3.77
C PRO A 28 0.32 -6.65 -2.86
N TYR A 29 -0.14 -5.44 -3.08
CA TYR A 29 -1.23 -4.82 -2.31
C TYR A 29 -2.54 -5.60 -2.36
N ASP A 30 -2.79 -6.33 -3.41
CA ASP A 30 -4.00 -7.13 -3.61
C ASP A 30 -3.93 -8.56 -3.03
N TRP A 31 -2.89 -8.87 -2.23
CA TRP A 31 -2.71 -10.21 -1.64
C TRP A 31 -3.88 -10.66 -0.75
N HIS A 32 -4.49 -9.72 -0.04
CA HIS A 32 -5.69 -9.94 0.76
C HIS A 32 -6.75 -8.89 0.40
N PRO A 33 -7.41 -9.05 -0.75
CA PRO A 33 -8.40 -8.08 -1.17
C PRO A 33 -9.62 -8.11 -0.22
N ASP A 34 -10.11 -6.93 0.16
CA ASP A 34 -11.39 -6.81 0.83
C ASP A 34 -12.50 -7.16 -0.17
N PRO A 35 -13.40 -8.12 0.12
CA PRO A 35 -14.48 -8.49 -0.79
C PRO A 35 -15.44 -7.33 -1.12
N ALA A 36 -15.54 -6.33 -0.24
CA ALA A 36 -16.37 -5.14 -0.45
C ALA A 36 -15.66 -4.06 -1.29
N ALA A 37 -14.38 -4.26 -1.66
CA ALA A 37 -13.61 -3.27 -2.37
C ALA A 37 -14.05 -3.12 -3.83
N SER A 38 -14.29 -1.88 -4.26
CA SER A 38 -14.49 -1.51 -5.66
C SER A 38 -13.17 -1.37 -6.44
N GLY A 39 -12.03 -1.36 -5.75
CA GLY A 39 -10.70 -1.22 -6.32
C GLY A 39 -9.62 -1.83 -5.45
N LYS A 40 -8.40 -1.76 -5.94
CA LYS A 40 -7.19 -2.21 -5.23
C LYS A 40 -6.12 -1.14 -5.26
N ILE A 41 -5.32 -1.07 -4.20
CA ILE A 41 -4.13 -0.22 -4.18
C ILE A 41 -3.06 -0.86 -5.05
N ILE A 42 -2.45 -0.09 -5.92
CA ILE A 42 -1.35 -0.57 -6.76
C ILE A 42 -0.02 0.10 -6.44
N ALA A 43 -0.05 1.29 -5.86
CA ALA A 43 1.15 1.99 -5.42
C ALA A 43 0.83 3.03 -4.33
N ALA A 44 1.83 3.33 -3.51
CA ALA A 44 1.84 4.47 -2.60
C ALA A 44 3.14 5.27 -2.83
N GLU A 45 3.00 6.55 -3.09
CA GLU A 45 4.12 7.48 -3.24
C GLU A 45 4.24 8.33 -1.99
N VAL A 46 5.44 8.42 -1.45
CA VAL A 46 5.74 9.27 -0.29
C VAL A 46 6.80 10.29 -0.68
N ILE A 47 6.48 11.57 -0.45
CA ILE A 47 7.39 12.69 -0.66
C ILE A 47 7.66 13.34 0.69
N GLU A 48 8.92 13.47 1.07
CA GLU A 48 9.31 14.22 2.27
C GLU A 48 9.37 15.71 1.93
N ASP A 49 8.71 16.53 2.75
CA ASP A 49 8.62 17.97 2.59
C ASP A 49 8.74 18.66 3.97
N HIS A 50 9.95 19.11 4.29
CA HIS A 50 10.25 19.86 5.51
C HIS A 50 9.73 19.22 6.80
N SER A 51 10.11 17.97 7.05
CA SER A 51 9.71 17.16 8.22
C SER A 51 8.24 16.71 8.21
N ARG A 52 7.52 16.95 7.14
CA ARG A 52 6.19 16.40 6.85
C ARG A 52 6.23 15.58 5.59
N TYR A 53 5.10 14.92 5.28
CA TYR A 53 5.05 13.97 4.18
C TYR A 53 3.79 14.14 3.36
N TRP A 54 3.95 14.11 2.03
CA TRP A 54 2.85 13.88 1.12
C TRP A 54 2.76 12.39 0.82
N LEU A 55 1.61 11.79 1.13
CA LEU A 55 1.29 10.41 0.76
C LEU A 55 0.26 10.43 -0.35
N THR A 56 0.59 9.88 -1.50
CA THR A 56 -0.35 9.67 -2.60
C THR A 56 -0.64 8.19 -2.75
N VAL A 57 -1.89 7.80 -2.57
CA VAL A 57 -2.33 6.41 -2.73
C VAL A 57 -2.99 6.25 -4.10
N HIS A 58 -2.45 5.38 -4.92
CA HIS A 58 -2.99 5.05 -6.23
C HIS A 58 -3.90 3.81 -6.12
N VAL A 59 -5.16 3.99 -6.39
CA VAL A 59 -6.18 2.94 -6.42
C VAL A 59 -6.63 2.71 -7.84
N LYS A 60 -6.57 1.46 -8.28
CA LYS A 60 -7.13 1.03 -9.56
C LYS A 60 -8.49 0.37 -9.33
N LEU A 61 -9.52 0.87 -9.98
CA LEU A 61 -10.85 0.28 -9.91
C LEU A 61 -10.89 -1.08 -10.58
N LEU A 62 -11.64 -2.01 -10.00
CA LEU A 62 -11.87 -3.32 -10.58
C LEU A 62 -12.83 -3.20 -11.77
N PRO A 63 -12.71 -4.08 -12.79
CA PRO A 63 -13.60 -4.06 -13.95
C PRO A 63 -15.08 -4.12 -13.53
N GLY A 64 -15.90 -3.21 -14.06
CA GLY A 64 -17.33 -3.12 -13.75
C GLY A 64 -17.68 -2.54 -12.39
N GLN A 65 -16.69 -2.10 -11.60
CA GLN A 65 -16.89 -1.42 -10.32
C GLN A 65 -16.78 0.09 -10.49
N GLU A 66 -17.54 0.81 -9.68
CA GLU A 66 -17.53 2.27 -9.63
C GLU A 66 -17.23 2.74 -8.22
N HIS A 67 -16.56 3.88 -8.13
CA HIS A 67 -16.39 4.59 -6.88
C HIS A 67 -17.55 5.56 -6.66
N ASP A 68 -18.18 5.47 -5.48
CA ASP A 68 -19.24 6.40 -5.09
C ASP A 68 -18.63 7.73 -4.65
N LEU A 69 -18.69 8.73 -5.53
CA LEU A 69 -18.15 10.07 -5.28
C LEU A 69 -18.83 10.82 -4.13
N GLN A 70 -19.98 10.34 -3.65
CA GLN A 70 -20.67 10.93 -2.51
C GLN A 70 -20.18 10.38 -1.18
N LYS A 71 -19.53 9.23 -1.17
CA LYS A 71 -18.93 8.64 0.03
C LYS A 71 -17.58 9.27 0.33
N PRO A 72 -17.31 9.65 1.60
CA PRO A 72 -16.03 10.21 1.97
C PRO A 72 -14.94 9.16 1.88
N VAL A 73 -13.78 9.53 1.32
CA VAL A 73 -12.55 8.77 1.39
C VAL A 73 -11.77 9.22 2.62
N ARG A 74 -11.30 8.30 3.43
CA ARG A 74 -10.58 8.61 4.67
C ARG A 74 -9.34 7.74 4.82
N LEU A 75 -8.28 8.36 5.32
CA LEU A 75 -7.06 7.66 5.70
C LEU A 75 -7.04 7.47 7.22
N HIS A 76 -6.87 6.23 7.66
CA HIS A 76 -6.71 5.90 9.07
C HIS A 76 -5.23 5.68 9.35
N ALA A 77 -4.64 6.61 10.08
CA ALA A 77 -3.23 6.60 10.51
C ALA A 77 -3.11 6.33 12.03
N GLY A 78 -1.89 6.28 12.54
CA GLY A 78 -1.59 5.83 13.89
C GLY A 78 -2.17 6.65 15.05
N ASN A 79 -2.63 7.90 14.83
CA ASN A 79 -3.26 8.73 15.86
C ASN A 79 -4.77 8.49 16.04
N GLY A 80 -5.36 7.62 15.23
CA GLY A 80 -6.78 7.28 15.29
C GLY A 80 -7.75 8.33 14.72
N ILE A 81 -7.29 9.51 14.34
CA ILE A 81 -8.11 10.54 13.70
C ILE A 81 -8.12 10.31 12.18
N PRO A 82 -9.30 10.07 11.57
CA PRO A 82 -9.37 9.93 10.12
C PRO A 82 -9.00 11.21 9.40
N LEU A 83 -8.19 11.10 8.36
CA LEU A 83 -7.75 12.21 7.51
C LEU A 83 -8.51 12.18 6.18
N GLU A 84 -8.93 13.35 5.73
CA GLU A 84 -9.50 13.52 4.39
C GLU A 84 -8.40 13.81 3.37
N PRO A 85 -8.57 13.43 2.09
CA PRO A 85 -7.62 13.79 1.06
C PRO A 85 -7.50 15.31 0.90
N ALA A 86 -6.27 15.80 0.82
CA ALA A 86 -6.01 17.20 0.45
C ALA A 86 -6.26 17.45 -1.04
N ASP A 87 -6.08 16.41 -1.85
CA ASP A 87 -6.34 16.43 -3.28
C ASP A 87 -6.74 15.05 -3.79
N THR A 88 -7.56 15.00 -4.83
CA THR A 88 -8.01 13.79 -5.50
C THR A 88 -7.91 13.96 -7.01
N THR A 89 -7.14 13.08 -7.64
CA THR A 89 -7.03 13.02 -9.10
C THR A 89 -7.74 11.75 -9.58
N MET A 90 -8.46 11.87 -10.67
CA MET A 90 -9.20 10.76 -11.27
C MET A 90 -8.84 10.65 -12.75
N ALA A 91 -8.68 9.44 -13.23
CA ALA A 91 -8.49 9.15 -14.65
C ALA A 91 -9.42 8.03 -15.10
N GLY A 92 -9.78 8.05 -16.36
CA GLY A 92 -10.64 7.04 -16.95
C GLY A 92 -10.34 6.88 -18.42
N GLU A 93 -10.83 5.78 -18.98
CA GLU A 93 -10.75 5.48 -20.40
C GLU A 93 -12.10 5.70 -21.07
N LYS A 94 -12.06 6.13 -22.33
CA LYS A 94 -13.27 6.37 -23.10
C LYS A 94 -14.09 5.09 -23.25
N GLY A 95 -15.30 5.12 -22.71
CA GLY A 95 -16.23 3.97 -22.74
C GLY A 95 -16.14 3.05 -21.49
N GLU A 96 -15.12 3.18 -20.65
CA GLU A 96 -14.96 2.36 -19.43
C GLU A 96 -15.27 3.12 -18.13
N GLY A 97 -15.42 4.44 -18.19
CA GLY A 97 -15.60 5.29 -17.02
C GLY A 97 -14.28 5.54 -16.27
N LEU A 98 -14.37 5.76 -14.97
CA LEU A 98 -13.19 5.93 -14.12
C LEU A 98 -12.46 4.59 -13.95
N THR A 99 -11.14 4.60 -14.08
CA THR A 99 -10.29 3.42 -13.92
C THR A 99 -9.28 3.58 -12.81
N ASP A 100 -8.79 4.79 -12.58
CA ASP A 100 -7.72 5.09 -11.65
C ASP A 100 -8.05 6.30 -10.79
N LEU A 101 -7.69 6.21 -9.51
CA LEU A 101 -7.88 7.24 -8.51
C LEU A 101 -6.58 7.47 -7.76
N TRP A 102 -6.21 8.73 -7.53
CA TRP A 102 -5.08 9.12 -6.69
C TRP A 102 -5.59 10.02 -5.59
N PHE A 103 -5.37 9.59 -4.33
CA PHE A 103 -5.72 10.34 -3.13
C PHE A 103 -4.44 10.84 -2.46
N LYS A 104 -4.32 12.14 -2.32
CA LYS A 104 -3.14 12.79 -1.73
C LYS A 104 -3.45 13.29 -0.34
N PHE A 105 -2.62 12.90 0.63
CA PHE A 105 -2.77 13.24 2.05
C PHE A 105 -1.52 13.96 2.55
N TRP A 106 -1.73 14.91 3.45
CA TRP A 106 -0.67 15.58 4.18
C TRP A 106 -0.52 14.97 5.56
N LEU A 107 0.64 14.40 5.88
CA LEU A 107 0.90 13.64 7.10
C LEU A 107 2.05 14.23 7.90
N GLU A 108 1.94 14.15 9.23
CA GLU A 108 3.06 14.33 10.14
C GLU A 108 3.82 13.00 10.32
N GLY A 109 5.05 13.08 10.87
CA GLY A 109 5.88 11.91 11.05
C GLY A 109 5.26 10.85 11.96
N ASN A 110 4.54 11.25 13.01
CA ASN A 110 3.84 10.33 13.92
C ASN A 110 2.65 9.61 13.22
N GLU A 111 2.01 10.26 12.27
CA GLU A 111 0.93 9.65 11.48
C GLU A 111 1.45 8.64 10.47
N LEU A 112 2.62 8.91 9.87
CA LEU A 112 3.25 8.02 8.90
C LEU A 112 4.01 6.86 9.56
N SER A 113 4.35 6.94 10.83
CA SER A 113 5.20 5.94 11.52
C SER A 113 4.50 4.63 11.86
N GLY A 114 3.17 4.59 11.83
CA GLY A 114 2.38 3.39 12.13
C GLY A 114 1.73 2.76 10.91
N PRO A 115 0.95 1.69 11.10
CA PRO A 115 0.12 1.13 10.06
C PRO A 115 -0.90 2.13 9.53
N ILE A 116 -1.15 2.10 8.23
CA ILE A 116 -2.06 3.04 7.54
C ILE A 116 -3.03 2.25 6.68
N SER A 117 -4.30 2.60 6.76
CA SER A 117 -5.37 2.04 5.92
C SER A 117 -6.15 3.14 5.22
N LEU A 118 -6.58 2.88 4.00
CA LEU A 118 -7.48 3.74 3.23
C LEU A 118 -8.89 3.19 3.28
N GLN A 119 -9.84 3.99 3.74
CA GLN A 119 -11.26 3.69 3.66
C GLN A 119 -11.82 4.34 2.40
N ILE A 120 -12.31 3.52 1.50
CA ILE A 120 -12.93 3.93 0.23
C ILE A 120 -14.20 3.12 0.02
N ASP A 121 -15.31 3.81 -0.27
CA ASP A 121 -16.65 3.23 -0.31
C ASP A 121 -16.94 2.49 1.01
N ASP A 122 -17.24 1.20 0.96
CA ASP A 122 -17.50 0.37 2.14
C ASP A 122 -16.31 -0.54 2.50
N ALA A 123 -15.17 -0.37 1.85
CA ALA A 123 -13.97 -1.18 2.02
C ALA A 123 -12.87 -0.44 2.76
N LYS A 124 -12.01 -1.22 3.40
CA LYS A 124 -10.79 -0.73 4.06
C LYS A 124 -9.57 -1.44 3.46
N LEU A 125 -8.71 -0.66 2.80
CA LEU A 125 -7.54 -1.17 2.11
C LEU A 125 -6.26 -0.85 2.92
N LEU A 126 -5.39 -1.83 3.10
CA LEU A 126 -4.13 -1.64 3.79
C LEU A 126 -3.11 -0.94 2.87
N VAL A 127 -2.62 0.22 3.31
CA VAL A 127 -1.61 1.01 2.59
C VAL A 127 -0.21 0.69 3.11
N LYS A 128 -0.05 0.64 4.43
CA LYS A 128 1.23 0.41 5.11
C LYS A 128 1.01 -0.52 6.28
N SER A 129 1.82 -1.58 6.39
CA SER A 129 1.71 -2.57 7.46
C SER A 129 2.78 -2.44 8.54
N ASN A 130 3.96 -1.93 8.21
CA ASN A 130 5.09 -1.88 9.12
C ASN A 130 5.09 -0.62 9.99
N ALA A 131 5.65 -0.73 11.18
CA ALA A 131 5.95 0.42 12.02
C ALA A 131 7.26 1.11 11.56
N GLY A 132 7.36 2.40 11.86
CA GLY A 132 8.53 3.21 11.56
C GLY A 132 8.36 4.10 10.32
N LEU A 133 9.15 5.17 10.28
CA LEU A 133 9.17 6.10 9.17
C LEU A 133 9.93 5.50 7.98
N PRO A 134 9.47 5.74 6.74
CA PRO A 134 10.22 5.36 5.57
C PRO A 134 11.56 6.14 5.51
N LYS A 135 12.61 5.46 5.06
CA LYS A 135 13.93 6.08 4.87
C LYS A 135 13.95 6.83 3.55
N ILE A 136 13.65 8.12 3.61
CA ILE A 136 13.63 9.01 2.45
C ILE A 136 14.60 10.16 2.73
N LYS A 137 15.39 10.54 1.73
CA LYS A 137 16.24 11.72 1.81
C LYS A 137 15.39 12.99 1.90
N ALA A 138 15.88 14.03 2.54
CA ALA A 138 15.22 15.31 2.62
C ALA A 138 14.84 15.83 1.22
N GLY A 139 13.55 16.14 1.02
CA GLY A 139 12.98 16.52 -0.27
C GLY A 139 12.88 15.38 -1.29
N GLY A 140 13.15 14.14 -0.88
CA GLY A 140 13.11 12.96 -1.75
C GLY A 140 11.73 12.35 -1.90
N THR A 141 11.62 11.47 -2.88
CA THR A 141 10.41 10.71 -3.21
C THR A 141 10.69 9.22 -3.20
N LYS A 142 9.76 8.44 -2.69
CA LYS A 142 9.82 6.97 -2.76
C LYS A 142 8.46 6.39 -3.11
N ILE A 143 8.45 5.40 -4.00
CA ILE A 143 7.25 4.69 -4.44
C ILE A 143 7.29 3.27 -3.91
N TYR A 144 6.22 2.85 -3.28
CA TYR A 144 6.01 1.50 -2.75
C TYR A 144 4.92 0.80 -3.54
N THR A 145 5.18 -0.43 -3.93
CA THR A 145 4.24 -1.31 -4.66
C THR A 145 3.71 -2.45 -3.81
N THR A 146 4.07 -2.48 -2.54
CA THR A 146 3.60 -3.44 -1.53
C THR A 146 3.23 -2.70 -0.24
N SER A 147 2.46 -3.30 0.64
CA SER A 147 2.12 -2.73 1.94
C SER A 147 3.23 -2.90 3.01
N SER A 148 4.29 -3.63 2.69
CA SER A 148 5.38 -3.97 3.63
C SER A 148 6.44 -2.86 3.73
N TRP A 149 6.03 -1.67 4.12
CA TRP A 149 6.95 -0.53 4.26
C TRP A 149 6.65 0.30 5.49
#